data_91db7b833837dcd2bb5a3f790b36b32d
#
_entry.id   91db7b833837dcd2bb5a3f790b36b32d
#
_cell.length_a   1.000
_cell.length_b   1.000
_cell.length_c   1.000
_cell.angle_alpha   90.00
_cell.angle_beta   90.00
_cell.angle_gamma   90.00
#
_symmetry.space_group_name_H-M   'P 1'
#
loop_
_entity.id
_entity.type
_entity.pdbx_description
1 polymer ?
#
loop_
_entity_poly.entity_id
_entity_poly.type
_entity_poly.pdbx_seq_one_letter_code
_entity_poly.pdbx_strand_id
1 'polypeptide(L)'
;MSDPDRRRAPRIAVQQAVSLVIGNGGHEVPAIAENLSSAGVLLYADQLIREGSEVGLILVVPPVEAEAEGKWMWCLGKVLRVEKELKEGKFGMAIGFQRFEVLSQA
;
A
#
# COMPACT_ATOMS: atom_id res chain seq x y z
N MET A 1 -12.67 -23.47 5.79
CA MET A 1 -11.41 -23.46 6.52
C MET A 1 -10.73 -22.12 6.38
N SER A 2 -10.22 -21.61 7.44
CA SER A 2 -9.63 -20.29 7.39
C SER A 2 -8.17 -20.36 7.06
N ASP A 3 -7.75 -19.36 6.34
CA ASP A 3 -6.37 -19.19 5.94
C ASP A 3 -5.60 -18.54 7.09
N PRO A 4 -4.57 -19.21 7.63
CA PRO A 4 -3.80 -18.61 8.71
C PRO A 4 -3.17 -17.28 8.35
N ASP A 5 -2.80 -17.10 7.07
CA ASP A 5 -2.18 -15.86 6.65
C ASP A 5 -3.13 -14.69 6.78
N ARG A 6 -4.39 -14.91 6.48
CA ARG A 6 -5.36 -13.82 6.62
C ARG A 6 -5.54 -13.40 8.05
N ARG A 7 -5.38 -14.33 8.98
CA ARG A 7 -5.55 -13.99 10.40
C ARG A 7 -4.33 -13.33 10.99
N ARG A 8 -3.14 -13.59 10.42
CA ARG A 8 -1.91 -13.01 10.94
C ARG A 8 -1.76 -11.54 10.63
N ALA A 9 -2.41 -11.08 9.58
CA ALA A 9 -2.28 -9.68 9.16
C ALA A 9 -3.66 -9.09 8.95
N PRO A 10 -4.30 -8.64 10.03
CA PRO A 10 -5.60 -8.01 9.90
C PRO A 10 -5.54 -6.83 8.94
N ARG A 11 -6.58 -6.69 8.16
CA ARG A 11 -6.67 -5.62 7.18
C ARG A 11 -7.46 -4.47 7.73
N ILE A 12 -6.97 -3.28 7.43
CA ILE A 12 -7.66 -2.05 7.77
C ILE A 12 -8.14 -1.42 6.47
N ALA A 13 -9.42 -1.19 6.38
CA ALA A 13 -9.96 -0.49 5.23
C ALA A 13 -9.53 0.96 5.30
N VAL A 14 -8.86 1.41 4.25
CA VAL A 14 -8.45 2.80 4.15
C VAL A 14 -8.85 3.29 2.77
N GLN A 15 -8.87 4.57 2.61
CA GLN A 15 -9.07 5.15 1.30
C GLN A 15 -8.26 6.42 1.27
N GLN A 16 -7.04 6.31 0.81
CA GLN A 16 -6.17 7.47 0.79
C GLN A 16 -5.39 7.54 -0.51
N ALA A 17 -5.27 8.75 -1.01
CA ALA A 17 -4.44 9.00 -2.17
C ALA A 17 -2.99 8.88 -1.75
N VAL A 18 -2.22 8.14 -2.53
CA VAL A 18 -0.80 7.96 -2.30
C VAL A 18 -0.07 8.15 -3.61
N SER A 19 1.22 8.36 -3.51
CA SER A 19 2.08 8.45 -4.67
C SER A 19 3.09 7.32 -4.58
N LEU A 20 3.11 6.47 -5.59
CA LEU A 20 4.09 5.40 -5.68
C LEU A 20 5.34 5.94 -6.34
N VAL A 21 6.48 5.68 -5.74
CA VAL A 21 7.77 6.04 -6.32
C VAL A 21 8.38 4.78 -6.89
N ILE A 22 8.63 4.78 -8.19
CA ILE A 22 9.11 3.61 -8.90
C ILE A 22 10.53 3.85 -9.38
N GLY A 23 11.40 2.91 -9.07
CA GLY A 23 12.77 2.93 -9.55
C GLY A 23 13.59 4.04 -8.94
N ASN A 24 14.84 4.08 -9.33
CA ASN A 24 15.78 5.05 -8.79
C ASN A 24 15.57 6.46 -9.32
N GLY A 25 14.87 6.58 -10.42
CA GLY A 25 14.60 7.87 -11.03
C GLY A 25 13.50 8.66 -10.36
N GLY A 26 12.82 8.07 -9.39
CA GLY A 26 11.78 8.78 -8.69
C GLY A 26 10.52 9.02 -9.48
N HIS A 27 10.23 8.15 -10.44
CA HIS A 27 9.00 8.26 -11.20
C HIS A 27 7.80 8.03 -10.28
N GLU A 28 6.88 8.98 -10.24
CA GLU A 28 5.73 8.90 -9.35
C GLU A 28 4.47 8.53 -10.11
N VAL A 29 3.71 7.65 -9.51
CA VAL A 29 2.43 7.20 -10.04
C VAL A 29 1.36 7.41 -8.99
N PRO A 30 0.32 8.20 -9.29
CA PRO A 30 -0.78 8.36 -8.34
C PRO A 30 -1.54 7.07 -8.15
N ALA A 31 -1.97 6.81 -6.93
CA ALA A 31 -2.71 5.62 -6.61
C ALA A 31 -3.63 5.88 -5.42
N ILE A 32 -4.56 4.95 -5.22
CA ILE A 32 -5.46 5.00 -4.08
C ILE A 32 -5.29 3.70 -3.30
N ALA A 33 -4.89 3.82 -2.05
CA ALA A 33 -4.76 2.67 -1.17
C ALA A 33 -6.11 2.34 -0.58
N GLU A 34 -6.48 1.06 -0.57
CA GLU A 34 -7.80 0.64 -0.08
C GLU A 34 -7.74 -0.29 1.11
N ASN A 35 -6.75 -1.16 1.17
CA ASN A 35 -6.62 -2.09 2.28
C ASN A 35 -5.18 -2.10 2.75
N LEU A 36 -5.01 -1.98 4.04
CA LEU A 36 -3.69 -1.91 4.65
C LEU A 36 -3.56 -2.96 5.73
N SER A 37 -2.41 -3.61 5.75
CA SER A 37 -2.05 -4.52 6.85
C SER A 37 -0.56 -4.39 7.09
N SER A 38 -0.06 -5.07 8.12
CA SER A 38 1.37 -5.05 8.36
C SER A 38 2.17 -5.75 7.26
N ALA A 39 1.51 -6.59 6.47
CA ALA A 39 2.18 -7.32 5.39
C ALA A 39 2.23 -6.56 4.09
N GLY A 40 1.30 -5.64 3.88
CA GLY A 40 1.26 -4.92 2.62
C GLY A 40 0.02 -4.07 2.45
N VAL A 41 -0.16 -3.61 1.23
CA VAL A 41 -1.27 -2.73 0.90
C VAL A 41 -1.84 -3.12 -0.46
N LEU A 42 -3.17 -3.04 -0.56
CA LEU A 42 -3.86 -3.17 -1.85
C LEU A 42 -4.18 -1.77 -2.33
N LEU A 43 -3.81 -1.47 -3.55
CA LEU A 43 -4.06 -0.16 -4.11
C LEU A 43 -4.46 -0.24 -5.57
N TYR A 44 -4.95 0.87 -6.09
CA TYR A 44 -5.37 1.00 -7.48
C TYR A 44 -4.68 2.21 -8.08
N ALA A 45 -4.12 2.03 -9.27
CA ALA A 45 -3.36 3.07 -9.94
C ALA A 45 -3.79 3.19 -11.39
N ASP A 46 -3.54 4.36 -11.96
CA ASP A 46 -3.85 4.61 -13.37
C ASP A 46 -2.90 3.88 -14.31
N GLN A 47 -1.74 3.51 -13.83
CA GLN A 47 -0.72 2.87 -14.64
C GLN A 47 -0.46 1.47 -14.16
N LEU A 48 -0.18 0.60 -15.09
CA LEU A 48 0.21 -0.77 -14.78
C LEU A 48 1.68 -0.80 -14.39
N ILE A 49 1.95 -1.35 -13.23
CA ILE A 49 3.31 -1.51 -12.74
C ILE A 49 3.63 -3.01 -12.72
N ARG A 50 4.76 -3.36 -13.28
CA ARG A 50 5.10 -4.77 -13.46
C ARG A 50 5.28 -5.47 -12.12
N GLU A 51 4.81 -6.72 -12.05
CA GLU A 51 5.07 -7.55 -10.88
C GLU A 51 6.57 -7.67 -10.65
N GLY A 52 6.95 -7.69 -9.38
CA GLY A 52 8.34 -7.74 -9.00
C GLY A 52 9.02 -6.39 -8.90
N SER A 53 8.37 -5.33 -9.37
CA SER A 53 8.94 -3.99 -9.28
C SER A 53 9.04 -3.55 -7.84
N GLU A 54 10.13 -2.88 -7.50
CA GLU A 54 10.26 -2.25 -6.20
C GLU A 54 9.61 -0.89 -6.24
N VAL A 55 8.84 -0.61 -5.21
CA VAL A 55 8.11 0.65 -5.11
C VAL A 55 8.24 1.22 -3.71
N GLY A 56 8.25 2.53 -3.62
CA GLY A 56 8.19 3.24 -2.36
C GLY A 56 6.91 4.02 -2.27
N LEU A 57 6.42 4.20 -1.07
CA LEU A 57 5.24 5.04 -0.87
C LEU A 57 5.18 5.53 0.56
N ILE A 58 4.45 6.61 0.76
CA ILE A 58 4.18 7.13 2.08
C ILE A 58 2.71 6.93 2.38
N LEU A 59 2.45 6.32 3.52
CA LEU A 59 1.10 6.04 3.97
C LEU A 59 0.85 6.73 5.30
N VAL A 60 -0.41 7.11 5.52
CA VAL A 60 -0.84 7.51 6.84
C VAL A 60 -1.52 6.28 7.45
N VAL A 61 -0.94 5.77 8.52
CA VAL A 61 -1.51 4.63 9.22
C VAL A 61 -2.50 5.14 10.25
N PRO A 62 -3.75 4.71 10.18
CA PRO A 62 -4.75 5.18 11.14
C PRO A 62 -4.38 4.80 12.57
N PRO A 63 -4.75 5.63 13.53
CA PRO A 63 -4.49 5.28 14.93
C PRO A 63 -5.36 4.13 15.38
N VAL A 64 -4.84 3.36 16.33
CA VAL A 64 -5.61 2.27 16.93
C VAL A 64 -6.65 2.84 17.89
N GLU A 65 -6.28 3.89 18.59
CA GLU A 65 -7.18 4.54 19.54
C GLU A 65 -7.73 5.82 18.93
N ALA A 66 -8.98 6.11 19.23
CA ALA A 66 -9.67 7.24 18.62
C ALA A 66 -9.01 8.58 18.89
N GLU A 67 -8.32 8.71 20.02
CA GLU A 67 -7.69 9.96 20.39
C GLU A 67 -6.24 10.08 19.93
N ALA A 68 -5.68 9.00 19.42
CA ALA A 68 -4.31 9.01 18.97
C ALA A 68 -4.23 9.57 17.56
N GLU A 69 -3.10 10.14 17.22
CA GLU A 69 -2.84 10.62 15.88
C GLU A 69 -2.35 9.49 15.02
N GLY A 70 -2.65 9.54 13.74
CA GLY A 70 -2.09 8.62 12.78
C GLY A 70 -0.60 8.84 12.62
N LYS A 71 0.05 7.94 11.92
CA LYS A 71 1.48 8.01 11.71
C LYS A 71 1.80 8.01 10.23
N TRP A 72 2.76 8.84 9.86
CA TRP A 72 3.31 8.81 8.51
C TRP A 72 4.33 7.70 8.44
N MET A 73 4.18 6.85 7.45
CA MET A 73 5.09 5.72 7.29
C MET A 73 5.65 5.70 5.88
N TRP A 74 6.95 5.59 5.78
CA TRP A 74 7.63 5.30 4.53
C TRP A 74 7.68 3.80 4.37
N CYS A 75 7.22 3.33 3.22
CA CYS A 75 7.16 1.90 2.95
C CYS A 75 7.94 1.59 1.70
N LEU A 76 8.76 0.56 1.76
CA LEU A 76 9.44 0.01 0.60
C LEU A 76 8.89 -1.39 0.39
N GLY A 77 8.47 -1.69 -0.80
CA GLY A 77 7.89 -2.98 -1.07
C GLY A 77 8.05 -3.42 -2.51
N LYS A 78 7.41 -4.52 -2.82
CA LYS A 78 7.38 -5.07 -4.17
C LYS A 78 5.97 -5.31 -4.62
N VAL A 79 5.73 -5.13 -5.90
CA VAL A 79 4.47 -5.50 -6.50
C VAL A 79 4.41 -7.02 -6.55
N LEU A 80 3.55 -7.60 -5.73
CA LEU A 80 3.40 -9.06 -5.65
C LEU A 80 2.45 -9.60 -6.70
N ARG A 81 1.40 -8.82 -7.00
CA ARG A 81 0.37 -9.26 -7.90
C ARG A 81 -0.30 -8.05 -8.52
N VAL A 82 -0.65 -8.19 -9.78
CA VAL A 82 -1.42 -7.17 -10.48
C VAL A 82 -2.73 -7.80 -10.90
N GLU A 83 -3.84 -7.13 -10.60
CA GLU A 83 -5.14 -7.55 -11.03
C GLU A 83 -5.47 -6.88 -12.35
N LYS A 84 -5.81 -7.68 -13.33
CA LYS A 84 -6.05 -7.16 -14.67
C LYS A 84 -7.45 -6.62 -14.84
N GLU A 85 -8.33 -6.96 -13.93
CA GLU A 85 -9.65 -6.37 -13.94
C GLU A 85 -9.54 -4.92 -13.48
N LEU A 86 -10.06 -4.03 -14.30
CA LEU A 86 -10.03 -2.62 -13.96
C LEU A 86 -11.21 -2.29 -13.05
N LYS A 87 -10.91 -1.57 -11.99
CA LYS A 87 -11.93 -1.00 -11.14
C LYS A 87 -11.91 0.49 -11.40
N GLU A 88 -12.98 1.00 -11.99
CA GLU A 88 -13.08 2.42 -12.34
C GLU A 88 -11.92 2.89 -13.21
N GLY A 89 -11.49 2.01 -14.10
CA GLY A 89 -10.39 2.33 -15.01
C GLY A 89 -9.02 2.22 -14.43
N LYS A 90 -8.89 1.68 -13.22
CA LYS A 90 -7.59 1.59 -12.54
C LYS A 90 -7.17 0.13 -12.36
N PHE A 91 -5.87 -0.06 -12.34
CA PHE A 91 -5.28 -1.38 -12.13
C PHE A 91 -5.10 -1.64 -10.65
N GLY A 92 -5.53 -2.81 -10.18
CA GLY A 92 -5.35 -3.22 -8.80
C GLY A 92 -3.98 -3.86 -8.62
N MET A 93 -3.32 -3.55 -7.51
CA MET A 93 -2.01 -4.12 -7.22
C MET A 93 -1.89 -4.41 -5.74
N ALA A 94 -1.29 -5.55 -5.45
CA ALA A 94 -0.95 -5.91 -4.08
C ALA A 94 0.55 -5.65 -3.90
N ILE A 95 0.87 -4.78 -2.96
CA ILE A 95 2.25 -4.45 -2.63
C ILE A 95 2.61 -5.14 -1.33
N GLY A 96 3.64 -5.97 -1.35
CA GLY A 96 4.14 -6.60 -0.13
C GLY A 96 5.25 -5.75 0.45
N PHE A 97 5.17 -5.45 1.73
CA PHE A 97 6.16 -4.59 2.39
C PHE A 97 7.43 -5.37 2.67
N GLN A 98 8.55 -4.77 2.35
CA GLN A 98 9.87 -5.29 2.69
C GLN A 98 10.42 -4.55 3.90
N ARG A 99 10.19 -3.26 3.95
CA ARG A 99 10.64 -2.39 5.04
C ARG A 99 9.67 -1.25 5.18
N PHE A 100 9.54 -0.77 6.40
CA PHE A 100 8.84 0.47 6.62
C PHE A 100 9.43 1.15 7.84
N GLU A 101 9.34 2.47 7.87
CA GLU A 101 9.77 3.25 9.02
C GLU A 101 8.79 4.37 9.28
N VAL A 102 8.62 4.64 10.55
CA VAL A 102 7.75 5.74 10.99
C VAL A 102 8.51 7.03 10.80
N LEU A 103 7.93 7.95 10.05
CA LEU A 103 8.54 9.23 9.79
C LEU A 103 8.21 10.25 10.89
N SER A 104 6.92 10.35 11.20
CA SER A 104 6.46 11.28 12.23
C SER A 104 4.99 11.00 12.48
N GLN A 105 4.47 11.62 13.51
CA GLN A 105 3.02 11.56 13.73
C GLN A 105 2.33 12.56 12.80
N ALA A 106 1.23 12.11 12.27
CA ALA A 106 0.44 12.92 11.36
C ALA A 106 -0.40 13.95 12.11
#